data_c55f1380d426dbf4fa47927b97a19f2e
#
_entry.id   c55f1380d426dbf4fa47927b97a19f2e
#
_cell.length_a   1.000
_cell.length_b   1.000
_cell.length_c   1.000
_cell.angle_alpha   90.00
_cell.angle_beta   90.00
_cell.angle_gamma   90.00
#
_symmetry.space_group_name_H-M   'P 1'
#
loop_
_entity.id
_entity.type
_entity.pdbx_description
1 polymer ?
#
loop_
_entity_poly.entity_id
_entity_poly.type
_entity_poly.pdbx_seq_one_letter_code
_entity_poly.pdbx_strand_id
1 'polypeptide(L)'
;NINGDYNNTGWVNAKGNMTVNASGYLTNNHAFSADGDLNLTGKTITNNSDIAAGNTLNISTANDLTNNLGANISAKTTNVTAKNISNWANLVADSELNVTASNNIYNYGNLYTNGKAVINAKKIVNTGFWAVLGGAQGFQTTANIVNIFGTVVGK
;
A
#
# COMPACT_ATOMS: atom_id res chain seq x y z
N ASN A 1 0.18 -17.77 11.23
CA ASN A 1 1.62 -17.63 11.05
C ASN A 1 2.12 -18.68 10.07
N ILE A 2 2.91 -18.25 9.10
CA ILE A 2 3.45 -19.09 8.04
C ILE A 2 4.98 -19.06 8.15
N ASN A 3 5.58 -20.22 8.35
CA ASN A 3 7.03 -20.35 8.38
C ASN A 3 7.54 -20.55 6.94
N GLY A 4 7.98 -19.48 6.31
CA GLY A 4 8.42 -19.46 4.92
C GLY A 4 7.58 -18.52 4.07
N ASP A 5 7.49 -18.83 2.79
CA ASP A 5 6.78 -18.04 1.80
C ASP A 5 5.27 -18.34 1.81
N TYR A 6 4.48 -17.33 1.50
CA TYR A 6 3.05 -17.47 1.28
C TYR A 6 2.65 -16.95 -0.10
N ASN A 7 2.05 -17.81 -0.89
CA ASN A 7 1.53 -17.47 -2.21
C ASN A 7 0.01 -17.66 -2.23
N ASN A 8 -0.71 -16.56 -2.28
CA ASN A 8 -2.17 -16.59 -2.42
C ASN A 8 -2.55 -16.76 -3.91
N THR A 9 -3.06 -17.93 -4.25
CA THR A 9 -3.51 -18.28 -5.61
C THR A 9 -5.02 -18.46 -5.70
N GLY A 10 -5.76 -18.19 -4.62
CA GLY A 10 -7.20 -18.33 -4.55
C GLY A 10 -7.86 -17.20 -3.78
N TRP A 11 -9.17 -17.23 -3.73
CA TRP A 11 -9.95 -16.26 -2.97
C TRP A 11 -9.77 -16.50 -1.47
N VAL A 12 -9.30 -15.48 -0.76
CA VAL A 12 -9.23 -15.46 0.70
C VAL A 12 -10.09 -14.31 1.20
N ASN A 13 -11.11 -14.65 1.98
CA ASN A 13 -11.98 -13.66 2.62
C ASN A 13 -12.26 -14.06 4.06
N ALA A 14 -12.12 -13.12 4.97
CA ALA A 14 -12.54 -13.24 6.35
C ALA A 14 -13.74 -12.31 6.63
N LYS A 15 -14.79 -12.83 7.28
CA LYS A 15 -15.95 -12.03 7.70
C LYS A 15 -15.69 -11.15 8.93
N GLY A 16 -14.51 -11.20 9.49
CA GLY A 16 -14.07 -10.36 10.59
C GLY A 16 -12.66 -9.87 10.32
N ASN A 17 -11.85 -9.84 11.36
CA ASN A 17 -10.46 -9.48 11.26
C ASN A 17 -9.61 -10.65 10.77
N MET A 18 -8.55 -10.36 10.05
CA MET A 18 -7.60 -11.37 9.58
C MET A 18 -6.17 -10.91 9.79
N THR A 19 -5.31 -11.85 10.16
CA THR A 19 -3.86 -11.61 10.27
C THR A 19 -3.11 -12.71 9.56
N VAL A 20 -2.23 -12.35 8.65
CA VAL A 20 -1.31 -13.25 7.97
C VAL A 20 0.13 -12.77 8.15
N ASN A 21 0.94 -13.60 8.80
CA ASN A 21 2.36 -13.36 9.01
C ASN A 21 3.15 -14.43 8.28
N ALA A 22 3.86 -14.07 7.23
CA ALA A 22 4.81 -14.90 6.54
C ALA A 22 6.24 -14.50 6.93
N SER A 23 7.11 -15.45 7.28
CA SER A 23 8.51 -15.14 7.57
C SER A 23 9.33 -14.93 6.30
N GLY A 24 8.83 -15.36 5.14
CA GLY A 24 9.40 -15.20 3.82
C GLY A 24 8.65 -14.22 2.94
N TYR A 25 8.60 -14.50 1.64
CA TYR A 25 7.88 -13.69 0.66
C TYR A 25 6.37 -13.90 0.80
N LEU A 26 5.60 -12.81 0.72
CA LEU A 26 4.15 -12.84 0.60
C LEU A 26 3.79 -12.35 -0.81
N THR A 27 3.22 -13.25 -1.63
CA THR A 27 2.75 -12.92 -2.98
C THR A 27 1.25 -13.08 -3.05
N ASN A 28 0.54 -12.03 -3.44
CA ASN A 28 -0.89 -12.06 -3.64
C ASN A 28 -1.22 -12.07 -5.14
N ASN A 29 -1.71 -13.20 -5.64
CA ASN A 29 -2.12 -13.38 -7.04
C ASN A 29 -3.64 -13.46 -7.22
N HIS A 30 -4.40 -13.36 -6.13
CA HIS A 30 -5.86 -13.40 -6.16
C HIS A 30 -6.45 -12.53 -5.06
N ALA A 31 -7.77 -12.33 -5.03
CA ALA A 31 -8.43 -11.48 -4.05
C ALA A 31 -8.14 -11.92 -2.60
N PHE A 32 -7.72 -10.97 -1.77
CA PHE A 32 -7.36 -11.14 -0.39
C PHE A 32 -8.05 -10.07 0.46
N SER A 33 -9.07 -10.46 1.25
CA SER A 33 -9.91 -9.47 1.90
C SER A 33 -10.33 -9.86 3.32
N ALA A 34 -10.65 -8.84 4.12
CA ALA A 34 -11.31 -8.97 5.41
C ALA A 34 -12.41 -7.92 5.55
N ASP A 35 -13.58 -8.28 6.08
CA ASP A 35 -14.65 -7.31 6.32
C ASP A 35 -14.31 -6.35 7.47
N GLY A 36 -13.45 -6.77 8.40
CA GLY A 36 -12.88 -5.96 9.49
C GLY A 36 -11.47 -5.45 9.15
N ASP A 37 -10.54 -5.65 10.08
CA ASP A 37 -9.14 -5.29 9.92
C ASP A 37 -8.35 -6.41 9.24
N LEU A 38 -7.41 -6.03 8.39
CA LEU A 38 -6.48 -6.95 7.73
C LEU A 38 -5.04 -6.57 8.07
N ASN A 39 -4.30 -7.52 8.65
CA ASN A 39 -2.88 -7.34 8.95
C ASN A 39 -2.05 -8.31 8.11
N LEU A 40 -1.15 -7.79 7.30
CA LEU A 40 -0.25 -8.54 6.46
C LEU A 40 1.20 -8.24 6.79
N THR A 41 1.97 -9.27 7.08
CA THR A 41 3.42 -9.15 7.31
C THR A 41 4.17 -10.15 6.43
N GLY A 42 5.25 -9.70 5.84
CA GLY A 42 6.16 -10.52 5.04
C GLY A 42 7.56 -9.91 4.97
N LYS A 43 8.55 -10.70 4.59
CA LYS A 43 9.90 -10.18 4.33
C LYS A 43 9.90 -9.23 3.12
N THR A 44 9.19 -9.61 2.07
CA THR A 44 8.87 -8.81 0.88
C THR A 44 7.43 -9.10 0.51
N ILE A 45 6.67 -8.10 0.10
CA ILE A 45 5.28 -8.26 -0.29
C ILE A 45 5.10 -7.82 -1.74
N THR A 46 4.52 -8.72 -2.56
CA THR A 46 4.16 -8.45 -3.95
C THR A 46 2.65 -8.63 -4.12
N ASN A 47 1.99 -7.59 -4.56
CA ASN A 47 0.56 -7.62 -4.86
C ASN A 47 0.31 -7.57 -6.36
N ASN A 48 -0.35 -8.60 -6.89
CA ASN A 48 -0.75 -8.74 -8.29
C ASN A 48 -2.29 -8.72 -8.47
N SER A 49 -3.04 -8.53 -7.38
CA SER A 49 -4.50 -8.53 -7.38
C SER A 49 -5.04 -7.62 -6.27
N ASP A 50 -6.25 -7.87 -5.78
CA ASP A 50 -6.86 -7.02 -4.76
C ASP A 50 -6.44 -7.43 -3.34
N ILE A 51 -6.06 -6.45 -2.54
CA ILE A 51 -5.94 -6.54 -1.09
C ILE A 51 -6.87 -5.49 -0.50
N ALA A 52 -7.87 -5.91 0.29
CA ALA A 52 -8.88 -5.01 0.81
C ALA A 52 -9.22 -5.29 2.29
N ALA A 53 -9.48 -4.22 3.04
CA ALA A 53 -10.05 -4.32 4.38
C ALA A 53 -11.25 -3.36 4.53
N GLY A 54 -12.28 -3.79 5.24
CA GLY A 54 -13.45 -2.96 5.51
C GLY A 54 -13.13 -1.79 6.46
N ASN A 55 -12.21 -1.98 7.39
CA ASN A 55 -11.76 -0.95 8.32
C ASN A 55 -10.30 -0.56 8.10
N THR A 56 -9.39 -1.24 8.78
CA THR A 56 -7.97 -0.91 8.75
C THR A 56 -7.17 -1.98 8.04
N LEU A 57 -6.38 -1.57 7.08
CA LEU A 57 -5.37 -2.40 6.44
C LEU A 57 -3.99 -2.00 6.95
N ASN A 58 -3.30 -2.96 7.55
CA ASN A 58 -1.92 -2.80 7.98
C ASN A 58 -1.01 -3.72 7.17
N ILE A 59 -0.10 -3.14 6.41
CA ILE A 59 0.93 -3.87 5.66
C ILE A 59 2.29 -3.52 6.23
N SER A 60 3.05 -4.53 6.62
CA SER A 60 4.41 -4.35 7.13
C SER A 60 5.37 -5.31 6.45
N THR A 61 6.42 -4.79 5.88
CA THR A 61 7.49 -5.59 5.27
C THR A 61 8.87 -5.04 5.62
N ALA A 62 9.81 -5.96 5.88
CA ALA A 62 11.19 -5.57 6.19
C ALA A 62 11.93 -5.03 4.95
N ASN A 63 11.55 -5.48 3.77
CA ASN A 63 12.13 -5.07 2.50
C ASN A 63 11.12 -4.30 1.64
N ASP A 64 10.81 -4.78 0.46
CA ASP A 64 10.08 -4.02 -0.53
C ASP A 64 8.59 -4.42 -0.58
N LEU A 65 7.73 -3.44 -0.78
CA LEU A 65 6.35 -3.61 -1.22
C LEU A 65 6.25 -3.24 -2.69
N THR A 66 5.75 -4.14 -3.51
CA THR A 66 5.39 -3.87 -4.90
C THR A 66 3.90 -4.09 -5.11
N ASN A 67 3.21 -3.04 -5.54
CA ASN A 67 1.82 -3.10 -5.98
C ASN A 67 1.81 -2.99 -7.51
N ASN A 68 1.61 -4.11 -8.18
CA ASN A 68 1.76 -4.21 -9.62
C ASN A 68 0.59 -3.60 -10.40
N LEU A 69 0.78 -3.40 -11.69
CA LEU A 69 -0.22 -2.84 -12.58
C LEU A 69 -1.51 -3.69 -12.55
N GLY A 70 -2.66 -3.02 -12.40
CA GLY A 70 -3.97 -3.67 -12.29
C GLY A 70 -4.32 -4.16 -10.88
N ALA A 71 -3.39 -4.12 -9.93
CA ALA A 71 -3.64 -4.50 -8.55
C ALA A 71 -4.21 -3.34 -7.72
N ASN A 72 -4.97 -3.65 -6.66
CA ASN A 72 -5.50 -2.64 -5.76
C ASN A 72 -5.15 -2.98 -4.30
N ILE A 73 -4.78 -1.97 -3.56
CA ILE A 73 -4.65 -2.00 -2.10
C ILE A 73 -5.57 -0.92 -1.55
N SER A 74 -6.59 -1.30 -0.77
CA SER A 74 -7.59 -0.36 -0.31
C SER A 74 -8.20 -0.70 1.05
N ALA A 75 -8.54 0.33 1.82
CA ALA A 75 -9.31 0.24 3.06
C ALA A 75 -9.90 1.60 3.42
N LYS A 76 -10.67 1.66 4.50
CA LYS A 76 -11.06 2.93 5.12
C LYS A 76 -9.82 3.67 5.65
N THR A 77 -8.95 2.97 6.39
CA THR A 77 -7.62 3.43 6.81
C THR A 77 -6.57 2.46 6.30
N THR A 78 -5.56 2.97 5.60
CA THR A 78 -4.47 2.14 5.06
C THR A 78 -3.14 2.58 5.67
N ASN A 79 -2.46 1.65 6.35
CA ASN A 79 -1.15 1.84 6.95
C ASN A 79 -0.13 0.92 6.27
N VAL A 80 0.95 1.49 5.76
CA VAL A 80 2.00 0.73 5.06
C VAL A 80 3.36 1.11 5.61
N THR A 81 4.16 0.10 5.95
CA THR A 81 5.56 0.26 6.31
C THR A 81 6.43 -0.68 5.50
N ALA A 82 7.46 -0.15 4.85
CA ALA A 82 8.39 -0.91 4.02
C ALA A 82 9.77 -0.24 3.95
N LYS A 83 10.75 -0.93 3.35
CA LYS A 83 12.04 -0.31 2.99
C LYS A 83 11.90 0.54 1.73
N ASN A 84 11.39 -0.05 0.65
CA ASN A 84 11.00 0.67 -0.56
C ASN A 84 9.57 0.30 -0.94
N ILE A 85 8.90 1.21 -1.64
CA ILE A 85 7.55 1.00 -2.15
C ILE A 85 7.55 1.33 -3.64
N SER A 86 7.04 0.42 -4.46
CA SER A 86 6.77 0.63 -5.88
C SER A 86 5.27 0.43 -6.13
N ASN A 87 4.57 1.52 -6.42
CA ASN A 87 3.13 1.50 -6.68
C ASN A 87 2.83 1.78 -8.15
N TRP A 88 2.41 0.76 -8.89
CA TRP A 88 2.05 0.86 -10.30
C TRP A 88 0.54 0.98 -10.52
N ALA A 89 -0.27 0.87 -9.47
CA ALA A 89 -1.71 0.89 -9.54
C ALA A 89 -2.31 1.67 -8.37
N ASN A 90 -3.34 1.14 -7.67
CA ASN A 90 -3.99 1.84 -6.59
C ASN A 90 -3.48 1.36 -5.22
N LEU A 91 -2.91 2.26 -4.45
CA LEU A 91 -2.67 2.14 -3.02
C LEU A 91 -3.38 3.31 -2.37
N VAL A 92 -4.60 3.06 -1.90
CA VAL A 92 -5.54 4.11 -1.54
C VAL A 92 -6.19 3.87 -0.17
N ALA A 93 -6.80 4.92 0.35
CA ALA A 93 -7.68 4.86 1.51
C ALA A 93 -8.87 5.80 1.34
N ASP A 94 -9.98 5.50 2.00
CA ASP A 94 -11.13 6.40 1.97
C ASP A 94 -10.93 7.60 2.91
N SER A 95 -10.37 7.36 4.11
CA SER A 95 -10.30 8.38 5.17
C SER A 95 -8.88 8.76 5.55
N GLU A 96 -7.98 7.79 5.68
CA GLU A 96 -6.62 8.05 6.17
C GLU A 96 -5.60 7.13 5.52
N LEU A 97 -4.55 7.71 4.98
CA LEU A 97 -3.45 7.00 4.33
C LEU A 97 -2.13 7.33 5.02
N ASN A 98 -1.56 6.34 5.69
CA ASN A 98 -0.26 6.46 6.36
C ASN A 98 0.73 5.52 5.70
N VAL A 99 1.73 6.06 5.01
CA VAL A 99 2.73 5.29 4.29
C VAL A 99 4.13 5.72 4.71
N THR A 100 4.93 4.79 5.14
CA THR A 100 6.32 5.04 5.52
C THR A 100 7.25 4.07 4.81
N ALA A 101 8.15 4.62 3.99
CA ALA A 101 9.28 3.89 3.47
C ALA A 101 10.57 4.38 4.11
N SER A 102 11.39 3.47 4.64
CA SER A 102 12.67 3.87 5.24
C SER A 102 13.68 4.36 4.19
N ASN A 103 13.41 4.13 2.90
CA ASN A 103 14.22 4.57 1.78
C ASN A 103 13.36 5.32 0.74
N ASN A 104 12.90 4.67 -0.34
CA ASN A 104 12.25 5.37 -1.45
C ASN A 104 10.81 4.89 -1.72
N ILE A 105 10.00 5.81 -2.25
CA ILE A 105 8.70 5.51 -2.84
C ILE A 105 8.74 5.89 -4.32
N TYR A 106 8.34 4.95 -5.19
CA TYR A 106 8.12 5.16 -6.61
C TYR A 106 6.63 5.01 -6.88
N ASN A 107 5.96 6.10 -7.21
CA ASN A 107 4.52 6.11 -7.50
C ASN A 107 4.28 6.37 -8.99
N TYR A 108 3.73 5.38 -9.65
CA TYR A 108 3.31 5.43 -11.06
C TYR A 108 1.78 5.40 -11.20
N GLY A 109 1.07 5.14 -10.11
CA GLY A 109 -0.39 5.09 -10.01
C GLY A 109 -0.94 6.01 -8.95
N ASN A 110 -1.99 5.59 -8.26
CA ASN A 110 -2.61 6.36 -7.19
C ASN A 110 -2.03 5.97 -5.82
N LEU A 111 -1.37 6.90 -5.17
CA LEU A 111 -0.99 6.86 -3.76
C LEU A 111 -1.77 7.99 -3.07
N TYR A 112 -3.05 7.73 -2.78
CA TYR A 112 -4.01 8.80 -2.55
C TYR A 112 -5.11 8.42 -1.55
N THR A 113 -5.67 9.43 -0.89
CA THR A 113 -6.87 9.30 -0.05
C THR A 113 -7.80 10.50 -0.22
N ASN A 114 -9.10 10.28 -0.03
CA ASN A 114 -10.08 11.36 0.07
C ASN A 114 -9.95 12.14 1.39
N GLY A 115 -9.30 11.58 2.39
CA GLY A 115 -9.02 12.20 3.67
C GLY A 115 -7.61 12.78 3.77
N LYS A 116 -6.94 12.50 4.89
CA LYS A 116 -5.57 12.95 5.17
C LYS A 116 -4.55 11.92 4.79
N ALA A 117 -3.48 12.34 4.12
CA ALA A 117 -2.33 11.52 3.79
C ALA A 117 -1.09 11.96 4.59
N VAL A 118 -0.41 10.98 5.21
CA VAL A 118 0.94 11.13 5.78
C VAL A 118 1.84 10.13 5.07
N ILE A 119 2.71 10.62 4.19
CA ILE A 119 3.53 9.76 3.34
C ILE A 119 4.99 10.17 3.50
N ASN A 120 5.79 9.32 4.16
CA ASN A 120 7.15 9.60 4.52
C ASN A 120 8.14 8.66 3.83
N ALA A 121 9.24 9.23 3.33
CA ALA A 121 10.36 8.51 2.74
C ALA A 121 11.58 9.42 2.70
N LYS A 122 12.76 8.90 2.32
CA LYS A 122 13.88 9.78 1.95
C LYS A 122 13.57 10.53 0.65
N LYS A 123 13.01 9.81 -0.33
CA LYS A 123 12.62 10.36 -1.63
C LYS A 123 11.33 9.74 -2.12
N ILE A 124 10.45 10.56 -2.69
CA ILE A 124 9.26 10.12 -3.42
C ILE A 124 9.44 10.55 -4.87
N VAL A 125 9.33 9.61 -5.79
CA VAL A 125 9.25 9.87 -7.23
C VAL A 125 7.82 9.61 -7.65
N ASN A 126 7.08 10.68 -7.97
CA ASN A 126 5.71 10.62 -8.47
C ASN A 126 5.76 10.88 -9.98
N THR A 127 5.57 9.85 -10.78
CA THR A 127 5.81 9.92 -12.22
C THR A 127 4.75 9.19 -13.02
N GLY A 128 4.36 9.80 -14.13
CA GLY A 128 3.32 9.29 -15.03
C GLY A 128 2.10 10.21 -15.08
N PHE A 129 1.46 10.27 -16.24
CA PHE A 129 0.32 11.18 -16.47
C PHE A 129 -0.89 10.92 -15.57
N TRP A 130 -1.01 9.70 -15.04
CA TRP A 130 -2.11 9.27 -14.17
C TRP A 130 -1.68 9.13 -12.72
N ALA A 131 -0.40 9.40 -12.40
CA ALA A 131 0.11 9.27 -11.03
C ALA A 131 -0.45 10.38 -10.14
N VAL A 132 -1.10 10.00 -9.03
CA VAL A 132 -1.61 10.90 -8.02
C VAL A 132 -0.94 10.59 -6.69
N LEU A 133 -0.51 11.64 -5.99
CA LEU A 133 0.15 11.57 -4.69
C LEU A 133 -0.55 12.53 -3.73
N GLY A 134 -0.98 12.07 -2.55
CA GLY A 134 -1.44 12.92 -1.49
C GLY A 134 -2.84 12.63 -0.95
N GLY A 135 -3.49 13.63 -0.40
CA GLY A 135 -4.81 13.51 0.22
C GLY A 135 -5.65 14.77 0.07
N ALA A 136 -6.94 14.61 -0.23
CA ALA A 136 -7.86 15.73 -0.50
C ALA A 136 -8.05 16.67 0.71
N GLN A 137 -7.95 16.15 1.94
CA GLN A 137 -8.11 16.93 3.17
C GLN A 137 -6.78 17.29 3.84
N GLY A 138 -5.66 16.98 3.21
CA GLY A 138 -4.32 17.33 3.67
C GLY A 138 -3.28 16.29 3.30
N PHE A 139 -2.08 16.77 3.03
CA PHE A 139 -0.93 15.94 2.71
C PHE A 139 0.28 16.39 3.52
N GLN A 140 0.87 15.47 4.27
CA GLN A 140 2.10 15.70 5.03
C GLN A 140 3.18 14.72 4.57
N THR A 141 4.40 15.22 4.44
CA THR A 141 5.55 14.40 4.08
C THR A 141 6.85 15.00 4.62
N THR A 142 7.81 14.14 4.94
CA THR A 142 9.19 14.51 5.22
C THR A 142 10.11 14.27 4.01
N ALA A 143 9.55 13.72 2.92
CA ALA A 143 10.32 13.30 1.77
C ALA A 143 10.71 14.46 0.84
N ASN A 144 11.83 14.28 0.15
CA ASN A 144 12.10 15.04 -1.07
C ASN A 144 11.25 14.49 -2.22
N ILE A 145 10.33 15.31 -2.74
CA ILE A 145 9.43 14.92 -3.82
C ILE A 145 10.00 15.32 -5.17
N VAL A 146 10.11 14.33 -6.08
CA VAL A 146 10.35 14.53 -7.52
C VAL A 146 9.08 14.17 -8.25
N ASN A 147 8.38 15.19 -8.78
CA ASN A 147 7.13 14.99 -9.52
C ASN A 147 7.37 15.20 -11.00
N ILE A 148 7.11 14.17 -11.83
CA ILE A 148 7.28 14.19 -13.27
C ILE A 148 5.96 13.78 -13.93
N PHE A 149 5.25 14.74 -14.52
CA PHE A 149 3.93 14.57 -15.15
C PHE A 149 2.80 14.08 -14.22
N GLY A 150 3.07 13.81 -12.94
CA GLY A 150 2.06 13.40 -11.98
C GLY A 150 1.35 14.58 -11.32
N THR A 151 0.33 14.27 -10.52
CA THR A 151 -0.39 15.24 -9.71
C THR A 151 -0.05 15.06 -8.23
N VAL A 152 0.20 16.14 -7.53
CA VAL A 152 0.31 16.16 -6.06
C VAL A 152 -0.89 16.91 -5.50
N VAL A 153 -1.62 16.27 -4.58
CA VAL A 153 -2.86 16.77 -4.00
C VAL A 153 -2.67 16.97 -2.50
N GLY A 154 -3.15 18.08 -2.01
CA GLY A 154 -3.15 18.43 -0.59
C GLY A 154 -2.84 19.90 -0.36
N LYS A 155 -3.21 20.35 0.84
CA LYS A 155 -2.98 21.71 1.32
C LYS A 155 -1.94 21.68 2.42
#